data_7911679dc6781bff036187077ee7c8ec
#
_entry.id   7911679dc6781bff036187077ee7c8ec
#
_cell.length_a   1.000
_cell.length_b   1.000
_cell.length_c   1.000
_cell.angle_alpha   90.00
_cell.angle_beta   90.00
_cell.angle_gamma   90.00
#
_symmetry.space_group_name_H-M   'P 1'
#
loop_
_entity.id
_entity.type
_entity.pdbx_description
1 polymer ?
#
loop_
_entity_poly.entity_id
_entity_poly.type
_entity_poly.pdbx_seq_one_letter_code
_entity_poly.pdbx_strand_id
1 'polypeptide(L)'
;MNHKIYIAFDYGLKKTGVAIGQSITKTASPLTSLSMDNGKPDWSEIDIIFEDFKPSCAVFGMPEERINSNKSLIDSIKAFSSGIKQRYGISIKFVNEQYNRIFFIFLLFPDGN
;
A
#
# COMPACT_ATOMS: atom_id res chain seq x y z
N MET A 1 -6.14 -23.37 6.35
CA MET A 1 -4.99 -22.87 5.63
C MET A 1 -5.04 -21.34 5.55
N ASN A 2 -4.02 -20.69 6.06
CA ASN A 2 -4.04 -19.24 6.17
C ASN A 2 -3.36 -18.55 5.01
N HIS A 3 -4.08 -18.55 3.91
CA HIS A 3 -3.64 -17.87 2.71
C HIS A 3 -4.11 -16.42 2.77
N LYS A 4 -3.16 -15.50 2.68
CA LYS A 4 -3.48 -14.06 2.69
C LYS A 4 -2.95 -13.38 1.45
N ILE A 5 -3.73 -12.45 0.95
CA ILE A 5 -3.31 -11.56 -0.12
C ILE A 5 -3.18 -10.17 0.47
N TYR A 6 -2.03 -9.55 0.23
CA TYR A 6 -1.71 -8.21 0.70
C TYR A 6 -1.68 -7.27 -0.49
N ILE A 7 -2.20 -6.06 -0.30
CA ILE A 7 -1.99 -4.99 -1.26
C ILE A 7 -1.11 -3.95 -0.60
N ALA A 8 -0.05 -3.55 -1.28
CA ALA A 8 0.88 -2.55 -0.77
C ALA A 8 0.77 -1.28 -1.59
N PHE A 9 0.74 -0.15 -0.91
CA PHE A 9 0.64 1.16 -1.53
C PHE A 9 1.89 1.98 -1.21
N ASP A 10 2.49 2.52 -2.25
CA ASP A 10 3.54 3.52 -2.16
C ASP A 10 2.92 4.84 -2.58
N TYR A 11 2.37 5.54 -1.60
CA TYR A 11 1.53 6.71 -1.82
C TYR A 11 2.32 7.90 -2.35
N GLY A 12 1.76 8.59 -3.34
CA GLY A 12 2.29 9.84 -3.84
C GLY A 12 1.17 10.76 -4.29
N LEU A 13 1.47 12.05 -4.37
CA LEU A 13 0.46 13.04 -4.77
C LEU A 13 0.09 12.93 -6.25
N LYS A 14 1.01 12.51 -7.10
CA LYS A 14 0.78 12.36 -8.53
C LYS A 14 0.59 10.92 -8.95
N LYS A 15 1.31 10.02 -8.30
CA LYS A 15 1.26 8.59 -8.59
C LYS A 15 1.33 7.81 -7.30
N THR A 16 0.59 6.73 -7.23
CA THR A 16 0.66 5.79 -6.11
C THR A 16 0.97 4.42 -6.68
N GLY A 17 2.12 3.86 -6.28
CA GLY A 17 2.48 2.51 -6.70
C GLY A 17 1.67 1.47 -5.95
N VAL A 18 1.30 0.39 -6.63
CA VAL A 18 0.53 -0.70 -6.05
C VAL A 18 1.24 -2.01 -6.33
N ALA A 19 1.39 -2.81 -5.30
CA ALA A 19 1.95 -4.16 -5.41
C ALA A 19 1.02 -5.15 -4.74
N ILE A 20 1.06 -6.39 -5.19
CA ILE A 20 0.30 -7.49 -4.62
C ILE A 20 1.28 -8.51 -4.07
N GLY A 21 1.02 -8.99 -2.87
CA GLY A 21 1.80 -10.04 -2.25
C GLY A 21 0.90 -11.18 -1.79
N GLN A 22 1.45 -12.38 -1.78
CA GLN A 22 0.73 -13.57 -1.35
C GLN A 22 1.54 -14.31 -0.32
N SER A 23 0.91 -14.60 0.82
CA SER A 23 1.59 -15.27 1.92
C SER A 23 1.91 -16.74 1.60
N ILE A 24 1.06 -17.40 0.84
CA ILE A 24 1.25 -18.82 0.56
C ILE A 24 2.48 -19.09 -0.30
N THR A 25 2.75 -18.24 -1.27
CA THR A 25 3.92 -18.35 -2.14
C THR A 25 5.09 -17.50 -1.66
N LYS A 26 4.84 -16.62 -0.70
CA LYS A 26 5.81 -15.62 -0.21
C LYS A 26 6.39 -14.80 -1.35
N THR A 27 5.51 -14.39 -2.25
CA THR A 27 5.90 -13.57 -3.38
C THR A 27 5.21 -12.20 -3.31
N ALA A 28 5.86 -11.21 -3.89
CA ALA A 28 5.29 -9.89 -4.05
C ALA A 28 5.75 -9.35 -5.38
N SER A 29 4.85 -8.70 -6.09
CA SER A 29 5.19 -8.11 -7.38
C SER A 29 4.45 -6.81 -7.60
N PRO A 30 5.08 -5.87 -8.30
CA PRO A 30 4.39 -4.64 -8.69
C PRO A 30 3.19 -4.97 -9.57
N LEU A 31 2.08 -4.29 -9.32
CA LEU A 31 0.88 -4.50 -10.11
C LEU A 31 0.65 -3.36 -11.08
N THR A 32 0.59 -2.14 -10.57
CA THR A 32 0.27 -0.98 -11.39
C THR A 32 0.67 0.30 -10.66
N SER A 33 0.52 1.40 -11.34
CA SER A 33 0.69 2.73 -10.77
C SER A 33 -0.62 3.48 -10.98
N LEU A 34 -1.18 4.00 -9.91
CA LEU A 34 -2.41 4.78 -9.97
C LEU A 34 -2.08 6.26 -10.22
N SER A 35 -2.77 6.88 -11.15
CA SER A 35 -2.69 8.33 -11.30
C SER A 35 -3.51 8.98 -10.20
N MET A 36 -2.91 9.94 -9.52
CA MET A 36 -3.56 10.65 -8.43
C MET A 36 -3.80 12.09 -8.82
N ASP A 37 -4.96 12.61 -8.43
CA ASP A 37 -5.26 14.02 -8.63
C ASP A 37 -4.99 14.75 -7.32
N ASN A 38 -3.79 15.29 -7.20
CA ASN A 38 -3.35 16.00 -6.00
C ASN A 38 -3.59 15.16 -4.74
N GLY A 39 -3.16 13.91 -4.80
CA GLY A 39 -3.27 12.98 -3.68
C GLY A 39 -4.56 12.21 -3.60
N LYS A 40 -5.49 12.43 -4.54
CA LYS A 40 -6.78 11.74 -4.53
C LYS A 40 -6.84 10.71 -5.64
N PRO A 41 -7.23 9.49 -5.31
CA PRO A 41 -7.31 8.43 -6.31
C PRO A 41 -8.62 8.45 -7.07
N ASP A 42 -8.64 7.76 -8.20
CA ASP A 42 -9.87 7.34 -8.82
C ASP A 42 -10.28 6.03 -8.14
N TRP A 43 -11.27 6.08 -7.28
CA TRP A 43 -11.69 4.92 -6.50
C TRP A 43 -12.18 3.77 -7.36
N SER A 44 -12.68 4.06 -8.57
CA SER A 44 -13.13 3.00 -9.47
C SER A 44 -11.99 2.09 -9.89
N GLU A 45 -10.78 2.63 -10.05
CA GLU A 45 -9.60 1.82 -10.37
C GLU A 45 -9.22 0.92 -9.20
N ILE A 46 -9.30 1.45 -7.99
CA ILE A 46 -8.98 0.68 -6.79
C ILE A 46 -10.03 -0.41 -6.57
N ASP A 47 -11.30 -0.10 -6.81
CA ASP A 47 -12.39 -1.08 -6.70
C ASP A 47 -12.11 -2.29 -7.58
N ILE A 48 -11.64 -2.07 -8.80
CA ILE A 48 -11.33 -3.17 -9.71
C ILE A 48 -10.23 -4.07 -9.14
N ILE A 49 -9.20 -3.47 -8.58
CA ILE A 49 -8.09 -4.23 -7.98
C ILE A 49 -8.59 -5.06 -6.80
N PHE A 50 -9.42 -4.48 -5.94
CA PHE A 50 -9.98 -5.20 -4.79
C PHE A 50 -10.92 -6.31 -5.22
N GLU A 51 -11.66 -6.11 -6.30
CA GLU A 51 -12.53 -7.13 -6.87
C GLU A 51 -11.71 -8.30 -7.41
N ASP A 52 -10.63 -8.01 -8.12
CA ASP A 52 -9.80 -9.02 -8.76
C ASP A 52 -8.98 -9.83 -7.75
N PHE A 53 -8.40 -9.17 -6.78
CA PHE A 53 -7.44 -9.82 -5.87
C PHE A 53 -7.98 -10.12 -4.49
N LYS A 54 -9.02 -9.41 -4.07
CA LYS A 54 -9.65 -9.57 -2.75
C LYS A 54 -8.62 -9.59 -1.61
N PRO A 55 -7.77 -8.55 -1.51
CA PRO A 55 -6.76 -8.54 -0.45
C PRO A 55 -7.41 -8.42 0.93
N SER A 56 -6.78 -9.02 1.91
CA SER A 56 -7.27 -8.99 3.28
C SER A 56 -6.53 -7.99 4.16
N CYS A 57 -5.43 -7.46 3.66
CA CYS A 57 -4.62 -6.49 4.39
C CYS A 57 -3.98 -5.51 3.42
N ALA A 58 -4.02 -4.23 3.75
CA ALA A 58 -3.34 -3.20 2.99
C ALA A 58 -2.16 -2.69 3.79
N VAL A 59 -1.04 -2.50 3.10
CA VAL A 59 0.20 -2.08 3.72
C VAL A 59 0.64 -0.77 3.10
N PHE A 60 1.00 0.19 3.95
CA PHE A 60 1.39 1.53 3.52
C PHE A 60 2.79 1.84 4.04
N GLY A 61 3.66 2.31 3.16
CA GLY A 61 4.94 2.84 3.57
C GLY A 61 4.78 4.19 4.24
N MET A 62 5.51 4.41 5.31
CA MET A 62 5.48 5.68 6.05
C MET A 62 6.87 6.28 6.10
N PRO A 63 7.02 7.55 5.71
CA PRO A 63 8.30 8.24 5.87
C PRO A 63 8.57 8.53 7.35
N GLU A 64 9.81 8.91 7.66
CA GLU A 64 10.18 9.21 9.04
C GLU A 64 9.44 10.44 9.56
N GLU A 65 8.83 10.30 10.73
CA GLU A 65 8.05 11.38 11.33
C GLU A 65 8.88 12.54 11.85
N ARG A 66 10.11 12.27 12.25
CA ARG A 66 10.96 13.32 12.83
C ARG A 66 11.46 14.34 11.82
N ILE A 67 11.21 14.10 10.52
CA ILE A 67 11.51 15.08 9.50
C ILE A 67 10.27 15.92 9.28
N ASN A 68 10.30 17.18 9.69
CA ASN A 68 9.14 18.07 9.65
C ASN A 68 8.51 18.18 8.26
N SER A 69 9.32 18.11 7.21
CA SER A 69 8.81 18.18 5.84
C SER A 69 7.89 17.02 5.46
N ASN A 70 7.90 15.93 6.25
CA ASN A 70 7.08 14.76 5.97
C ASN A 70 5.72 14.80 6.63
N LYS A 71 5.45 15.78 7.48
CA LYS A 71 4.20 15.80 8.23
C LYS A 71 2.97 15.82 7.33
N SER A 72 2.98 16.68 6.33
CA SER A 72 1.85 16.80 5.40
C SER A 72 1.65 15.50 4.61
N LEU A 73 2.74 14.87 4.19
CA LEU A 73 2.69 13.61 3.48
C LEU A 73 2.15 12.49 4.37
N ILE A 74 2.60 12.44 5.62
CA ILE A 74 2.11 11.45 6.59
C ILE A 74 0.60 11.60 6.80
N ASP A 75 0.13 12.84 6.94
CA ASP A 75 -1.30 13.09 7.11
C ASP A 75 -2.10 12.60 5.90
N SER A 76 -1.56 12.82 4.71
CA SER A 76 -2.20 12.37 3.47
C SER A 76 -2.25 10.84 3.38
N ILE A 77 -1.17 10.18 3.79
CA ILE A 77 -1.12 8.71 3.80
C ILE A 77 -2.14 8.16 4.79
N LYS A 78 -2.25 8.77 5.96
CA LYS A 78 -3.22 8.35 6.97
C LYS A 78 -4.65 8.53 6.47
N ALA A 79 -4.93 9.64 5.79
CA ALA A 79 -6.25 9.87 5.21
C ALA A 79 -6.58 8.85 4.15
N PHE A 80 -5.63 8.56 3.27
CA PHE A 80 -5.82 7.57 2.21
C PHE A 80 -6.04 6.17 2.80
N SER A 81 -5.23 5.79 3.78
CA SER A 81 -5.36 4.48 4.41
C SER A 81 -6.69 4.34 5.15
N SER A 82 -7.16 5.41 5.77
CA SER A 82 -8.47 5.41 6.41
C SER A 82 -9.58 5.19 5.39
N GLY A 83 -9.47 5.81 4.22
CA GLY A 83 -10.42 5.60 3.13
C GLY A 83 -10.43 4.16 2.64
N ILE A 84 -9.26 3.54 2.52
CA ILE A 84 -9.13 2.13 2.15
C ILE A 84 -9.82 1.24 3.19
N LYS A 85 -9.53 1.49 4.46
CA LYS A 85 -10.12 0.70 5.54
C LYS A 85 -11.63 0.79 5.56
N GLN A 86 -12.16 2.00 5.45
CA GLN A 86 -13.60 2.21 5.48
C GLN A 86 -14.31 1.62 4.28
N ARG A 87 -13.69 1.75 3.11
CA ARG A 87 -14.33 1.31 1.87
C ARG A 87 -14.33 -0.21 1.72
N TYR A 88 -13.26 -0.89 2.15
CA TYR A 88 -13.12 -2.32 1.90
C TYR A 88 -13.17 -3.18 3.16
N GLY A 89 -13.13 -2.58 4.33
CA GLY A 89 -13.27 -3.31 5.59
C GLY A 89 -12.11 -4.25 5.87
N ILE A 90 -10.90 -3.88 5.47
CA ILE A 90 -9.72 -4.73 5.64
C ILE A 90 -8.79 -4.13 6.69
N SER A 91 -7.85 -4.94 7.15
CA SER A 91 -6.85 -4.47 8.10
C SER A 91 -5.79 -3.61 7.40
N ILE A 92 -5.24 -2.67 8.14
CA ILE A 92 -4.23 -1.74 7.65
C ILE A 92 -2.96 -1.94 8.45
N LYS A 93 -1.82 -1.92 7.77
CA LYS A 93 -0.51 -2.02 8.39
C LYS A 93 0.39 -0.94 7.82
N PHE A 94 1.16 -0.29 8.69
CA PHE A 94 2.15 0.68 8.28
C PHE A 94 3.54 0.12 8.47
N VAL A 95 4.42 0.38 7.52
CA VAL A 95 5.82 -0.02 7.63
C VAL A 95 6.70 1.20 7.37
N ASN A 96 7.89 1.19 7.95
CA ASN A 96 8.82 2.28 7.78
C ASN A 96 9.41 2.26 6.37
N GLU A 97 9.24 3.37 5.66
CA GLU A 97 9.68 3.52 4.28
C GLU A 97 11.06 4.17 4.20
N GLN A 98 11.88 4.03 5.22
CA GLN A 98 13.22 4.60 5.19
C GLN A 98 14.11 3.95 4.13
N TYR A 99 13.68 2.81 3.58
CA TYR A 99 14.34 2.11 2.50
C TYR A 99 13.57 2.33 1.20
N ASN A 100 14.14 1.89 0.07
CA ASN A 100 13.46 2.03 -1.20
C ASN A 100 12.27 1.06 -1.33
N ARG A 101 11.51 1.19 -2.42
CA ARG A 101 10.29 0.41 -2.63
C ARG A 101 10.53 -1.09 -2.65
N ILE A 102 11.62 -1.51 -3.25
CA ILE A 102 11.95 -2.93 -3.32
C ILE A 102 12.16 -3.48 -1.92
N PHE A 103 12.88 -2.72 -1.09
CA PHE A 103 13.13 -3.09 0.28
C PHE A 103 11.84 -3.15 1.08
N PHE A 104 10.94 -2.22 0.84
CA PHE A 104 9.62 -2.19 1.47
C PHE A 104 8.85 -3.49 1.17
N ILE A 105 8.87 -3.96 -0.07
CA ILE A 105 8.22 -5.21 -0.44
C ILE A 105 8.91 -6.40 0.23
N PHE A 106 10.24 -6.39 0.33
CA PHE A 106 10.99 -7.43 1.01
C PHE A 106 10.67 -7.51 2.50
N LEU A 107 10.37 -6.38 3.13
CA LEU A 107 9.97 -6.40 4.55
C LEU A 107 8.68 -7.17 4.77
N LEU A 108 7.79 -7.17 3.79
CA LEU A 108 6.54 -7.92 3.86
C LEU A 108 6.77 -9.41 3.67
N PHE A 109 7.72 -9.78 2.83
CA PHE A 109 7.97 -11.16 2.43
C PHE A 109 9.47 -11.42 2.43
N PRO A 110 10.08 -11.51 3.63
CA PRO A 110 11.54 -11.62 3.73
C PRO A 110 12.12 -12.84 3.03
N ASP A 111 11.34 -13.89 2.85
CA ASP A 111 11.77 -15.10 2.15
C ASP A 111 11.32 -15.12 0.69
N GLY A 112 10.64 -14.10 0.24
CA GLY A 112 10.13 -14.01 -1.13
C GLY A 112 11.15 -13.40 -2.08
N ASN A 113 10.96 -13.62 -3.34
CA ASN A 113 11.79 -13.06 -4.39
C ASN A 113 10.96 -12.22 -5.35
#